data_f780394c0779b75cd0b7c00073f75ff5
#
_entry.id   f780394c0779b75cd0b7c00073f75ff5
#
_cell.length_a   1.000
_cell.length_b   1.000
_cell.length_c   1.000
_cell.angle_alpha   90.00
_cell.angle_beta   90.00
_cell.angle_gamma   90.00
#
_symmetry.space_group_name_H-M   'P 1'
#
loop_
_entity.id
_entity.type
_entity.pdbx_description
1 polymer ?
#
loop_
_entity_poly.entity_id
_entity_poly.type
_entity_poly.pdbx_seq_one_letter_code
_entity_poly.pdbx_strand_id
1 'polypeptide(L)'
;MLAFCVMVVCLVATLGVTAANLRLTYVTDSNGARQVLLTDADASPAQVMHLSGIRSEEGDEVYYTAFSGNLASLNIERAFSVSITADGQEYPVKLVFGTVADALERAGITLEGDDYTEPALDHVVTAGSKIVVHRVDYEERVETQAIPYDTQYVYTSLYFRNTGR
;
A
#
# COMPACT_ATOMS: atom_id res chain seq x y z
N MET A 1 -6.53 -61.85 30.29
CA MET A 1 -5.49 -61.50 29.30
C MET A 1 -6.09 -60.90 28.04
N LEU A 2 -7.02 -61.57 27.35
CA LEU A 2 -7.59 -61.08 26.07
C LEU A 2 -8.25 -59.69 26.19
N ALA A 3 -9.06 -59.44 27.21
CA ALA A 3 -9.75 -58.18 27.46
C ALA A 3 -8.78 -57.00 27.69
N PHE A 4 -7.67 -57.25 28.37
CA PHE A 4 -6.63 -56.25 28.58
C PHE A 4 -5.91 -55.88 27.26
N CYS A 5 -5.58 -56.88 26.43
CA CYS A 5 -4.98 -56.63 25.11
C CYS A 5 -5.93 -55.84 24.19
N VAL A 6 -7.22 -56.17 24.20
CA VAL A 6 -8.21 -55.41 23.42
C VAL A 6 -8.32 -53.94 23.88
N MET A 7 -8.33 -53.74 25.21
CA MET A 7 -8.39 -52.39 25.78
C MET A 7 -7.16 -51.56 25.42
N VAL A 8 -5.95 -52.15 25.49
CA VAL A 8 -4.72 -51.47 25.11
C VAL A 8 -4.69 -51.15 23.60
N VAL A 9 -5.13 -52.08 22.75
CA VAL A 9 -5.22 -51.84 21.29
C VAL A 9 -6.23 -50.74 20.99
N CYS A 10 -7.41 -50.74 21.62
CA CYS A 10 -8.39 -49.66 21.46
C CYS A 10 -7.83 -48.33 21.94
N LEU A 11 -7.11 -48.28 23.05
CA LEU A 11 -6.53 -47.07 23.58
C LEU A 11 -5.42 -46.51 22.67
N VAL A 12 -4.57 -47.39 22.14
CA VAL A 12 -3.54 -46.98 21.16
C VAL A 12 -4.18 -46.53 19.84
N ALA A 13 -5.23 -47.20 19.38
CA ALA A 13 -5.95 -46.82 18.16
C ALA A 13 -6.65 -45.47 18.34
N THR A 14 -7.30 -45.23 19.47
CA THR A 14 -7.95 -43.92 19.74
C THR A 14 -6.94 -42.81 19.88
N LEU A 15 -5.81 -43.02 20.57
CA LEU A 15 -4.72 -42.05 20.65
C LEU A 15 -4.10 -41.76 19.26
N GLY A 16 -3.94 -42.80 18.45
CA GLY A 16 -3.43 -42.67 17.08
C GLY A 16 -4.36 -41.85 16.18
N VAL A 17 -5.67 -42.09 16.24
CA VAL A 17 -6.68 -41.36 15.47
C VAL A 17 -6.78 -39.90 15.93
N THR A 18 -6.74 -39.66 17.25
CA THR A 18 -6.78 -38.27 17.77
C THR A 18 -5.50 -37.51 17.38
N ALA A 19 -4.33 -38.15 17.44
CA ALA A 19 -3.09 -37.51 17.03
C ALA A 19 -3.04 -37.20 15.51
N ALA A 20 -3.66 -38.06 14.68
CA ALA A 20 -3.75 -37.81 13.23
C ALA A 20 -4.65 -36.66 12.86
N ASN A 21 -5.61 -36.33 13.72
CA ASN A 21 -6.55 -35.21 13.49
C ASN A 21 -6.09 -33.89 14.12
N LEU A 22 -4.93 -33.86 14.76
CA LEU A 22 -4.38 -32.67 15.36
C LEU A 22 -3.28 -32.07 14.49
N ARG A 23 -3.25 -30.73 14.43
CA ARG A 23 -2.26 -29.95 13.71
C ARG A 23 -1.59 -28.95 14.64
N LEU A 24 -0.27 -28.88 14.54
CA LEU A 24 0.51 -27.84 15.23
C LEU A 24 0.53 -26.59 14.36
N THR A 25 -0.12 -25.54 14.84
CA THR A 25 -0.22 -24.27 14.10
C THR A 25 0.64 -23.21 14.78
N TYR A 26 1.59 -22.68 14.02
CA TYR A 26 2.41 -21.56 14.44
C TYR A 26 1.73 -20.25 14.05
N VAL A 27 1.39 -19.43 15.04
CA VAL A 27 0.72 -18.14 14.84
C VAL A 27 1.71 -17.02 15.11
N THR A 28 1.84 -16.11 14.16
CA THR A 28 2.66 -14.90 14.26
C THR A 28 1.84 -13.67 13.95
N ASP A 29 2.17 -12.59 14.65
CA ASP A 29 1.63 -11.26 14.43
C ASP A 29 2.82 -10.31 14.20
N SER A 30 2.76 -9.46 13.20
CA SER A 30 3.83 -8.50 12.91
C SER A 30 4.14 -7.55 14.08
N ASN A 31 3.22 -7.41 15.05
CA ASN A 31 3.47 -6.71 16.30
C ASN A 31 4.36 -7.49 17.28
N GLY A 32 4.83 -8.68 16.90
CA GLY A 32 5.78 -9.47 17.67
C GLY A 32 5.17 -10.59 18.49
N ALA A 33 3.84 -10.76 18.54
CA ALA A 33 3.23 -11.90 19.20
C ALA A 33 3.52 -13.19 18.44
N ARG A 34 3.90 -14.23 19.16
CA ARG A 34 4.21 -15.57 18.60
C ARG A 34 3.63 -16.62 19.51
N GLN A 35 2.87 -17.54 18.93
CA GLN A 35 2.21 -18.63 19.68
C GLN A 35 2.27 -19.93 18.87
N VAL A 36 2.28 -21.03 19.58
CA VAL A 36 2.13 -22.35 18.99
C VAL A 36 0.86 -22.97 19.59
N LEU A 37 -0.06 -23.33 18.71
CA LEU A 37 -1.36 -23.87 19.06
C LEU A 37 -1.50 -25.31 18.53
N LEU A 38 -2.19 -26.13 19.30
CA LEU A 38 -2.67 -27.42 18.83
C LEU A 38 -4.11 -27.20 18.34
N THR A 39 -4.35 -27.40 17.07
CA THR A 39 -5.64 -27.18 16.41
C THR A 39 -6.11 -28.45 15.74
N ASP A 40 -7.37 -28.53 15.39
CA ASP A 40 -7.87 -29.60 14.53
C ASP A 40 -7.23 -29.50 13.14
N ALA A 41 -7.03 -30.64 12.48
CA ALA A 41 -6.39 -30.67 11.14
C ALA A 41 -7.18 -29.94 10.07
N ASP A 42 -8.49 -29.80 10.26
CA ASP A 42 -9.44 -29.09 9.39
C ASP A 42 -9.81 -27.68 9.91
N ALA A 43 -9.13 -27.21 10.98
CA ALA A 43 -9.41 -25.91 11.55
C ALA A 43 -9.24 -24.79 10.49
N SER A 44 -10.25 -23.94 10.38
CA SER A 44 -10.22 -22.77 9.53
C SER A 44 -9.31 -21.67 10.09
N PRO A 45 -8.79 -20.75 9.28
CA PRO A 45 -8.01 -19.60 9.77
C PRO A 45 -8.73 -18.80 10.85
N ALA A 46 -10.05 -18.63 10.72
CA ALA A 46 -10.86 -17.91 11.70
C ALA A 46 -10.91 -18.63 13.06
N GLN A 47 -11.00 -19.96 13.06
CA GLN A 47 -10.94 -20.75 14.28
C GLN A 47 -9.58 -20.67 14.95
N VAL A 48 -8.49 -20.74 14.17
CA VAL A 48 -7.12 -20.57 14.69
C VAL A 48 -6.94 -19.20 15.31
N MET A 49 -7.42 -18.14 14.67
CA MET A 49 -7.41 -16.77 15.21
C MET A 49 -8.19 -16.68 16.52
N HIS A 50 -9.39 -17.27 16.56
CA HIS A 50 -10.19 -17.29 17.77
C HIS A 50 -9.48 -18.00 18.94
N LEU A 51 -8.84 -19.14 18.66
CA LEU A 51 -8.07 -19.91 19.67
C LEU A 51 -6.81 -19.17 20.13
N SER A 52 -6.16 -18.41 19.23
CA SER A 52 -4.99 -17.61 19.58
C SER A 52 -5.34 -16.37 20.42
N GLY A 53 -6.61 -15.98 20.45
CA GLY A 53 -7.05 -14.73 21.06
C GLY A 53 -6.65 -13.47 20.28
N ILE A 54 -6.02 -13.63 19.11
CA ILE A 54 -5.61 -12.53 18.25
C ILE A 54 -6.80 -12.16 17.33
N ARG A 55 -7.10 -10.88 17.25
CA ARG A 55 -8.15 -10.34 16.36
C ARG A 55 -7.49 -9.59 15.22
N SER A 56 -7.98 -9.79 13.99
CA SER A 56 -7.62 -8.92 12.89
C SER A 56 -8.44 -7.64 12.94
N GLU A 57 -7.80 -6.54 12.59
CA GLU A 57 -8.43 -5.24 12.41
C GLU A 57 -8.68 -4.98 10.91
N GLU A 58 -9.41 -3.91 10.63
CA GLU A 58 -9.65 -3.49 9.26
C GLU A 58 -8.35 -3.10 8.56
N GLY A 59 -8.08 -3.70 7.41
CA GLY A 59 -6.87 -3.50 6.64
C GLY A 59 -5.75 -4.51 6.91
N ASP A 60 -5.84 -5.32 7.98
CA ASP A 60 -4.86 -6.38 8.26
C ASP A 60 -4.94 -7.48 7.19
N GLU A 61 -3.79 -8.06 6.88
CA GLU A 61 -3.70 -9.21 5.99
C GLU A 61 -3.40 -10.48 6.79
N VAL A 62 -4.17 -11.56 6.50
CA VAL A 62 -4.05 -12.83 7.20
C VAL A 62 -3.66 -13.92 6.20
N TYR A 63 -2.50 -14.52 6.42
CA TYR A 63 -1.97 -15.59 5.59
C TYR A 63 -1.99 -16.90 6.35
N TYR A 64 -2.73 -17.88 5.86
CA TYR A 64 -2.76 -19.23 6.41
C TYR A 64 -2.16 -20.21 5.43
N THR A 65 -1.16 -20.96 5.89
CA THR A 65 -0.49 -21.99 5.08
C THR A 65 -0.47 -23.30 5.84
N ALA A 66 -1.09 -24.34 5.29
CA ALA A 66 -0.99 -25.69 5.78
C ALA A 66 0.18 -26.42 5.11
N PHE A 67 1.02 -27.05 5.91
CA PHE A 67 2.16 -27.83 5.45
C PHE A 67 1.89 -29.34 5.58
N SER A 68 2.72 -30.13 4.95
CA SER A 68 2.73 -31.60 5.18
C SER A 68 3.17 -31.90 6.63
N GLY A 69 2.72 -33.04 7.17
CA GLY A 69 3.12 -33.48 8.51
C GLY A 69 2.40 -32.80 9.68
N ASN A 70 1.14 -32.45 9.47
CA ASN A 70 0.29 -31.83 10.50
C ASN A 70 0.85 -30.51 11.07
N LEU A 71 1.45 -29.72 10.21
CA LEU A 71 1.95 -28.39 10.54
C LEU A 71 1.16 -27.33 9.78
N ALA A 72 0.98 -26.15 10.39
CA ALA A 72 0.44 -24.97 9.73
C ALA A 72 1.09 -23.71 10.27
N SER A 73 0.99 -22.63 9.50
CA SER A 73 1.29 -21.27 9.97
C SER A 73 0.13 -20.34 9.70
N LEU A 74 -0.11 -19.45 10.63
CA LEU A 74 -1.01 -18.31 10.49
C LEU A 74 -0.19 -17.05 10.75
N ASN A 75 -0.01 -16.23 9.73
CA ASN A 75 0.71 -14.97 9.84
C ASN A 75 -0.29 -13.83 9.71
N ILE A 76 -0.24 -12.89 10.62
CA ILE A 76 -1.07 -11.71 10.63
C ILE A 76 -0.15 -10.50 10.43
N GLU A 77 -0.30 -9.85 9.28
CA GLU A 77 0.41 -8.62 8.94
C GLU A 77 -0.51 -7.44 9.27
N ARG A 78 -0.06 -6.62 10.20
CA ARG A 78 -0.85 -5.49 10.70
C ARG A 78 -0.80 -4.31 9.76
N ALA A 79 -1.97 -3.76 9.48
CA ALA A 79 -2.07 -2.52 8.75
C ALA A 79 -1.68 -1.32 9.61
N PHE A 80 -0.97 -0.38 9.01
CA PHE A 80 -0.68 0.93 9.59
C PHE A 80 -1.36 2.03 8.79
N SER A 81 -1.58 3.17 9.45
CA SER A 81 -2.21 4.32 8.81
C SER A 81 -1.17 5.26 8.20
N VAL A 82 -1.46 5.70 6.99
CA VAL A 82 -0.76 6.74 6.23
C VAL A 82 -1.74 7.84 5.91
N SER A 83 -1.32 9.09 5.99
CA SER A 83 -2.15 10.24 5.64
C SER A 83 -1.68 10.83 4.31
N ILE A 84 -2.62 11.03 3.40
CA ILE A 84 -2.38 11.67 2.09
C ILE A 84 -3.12 13.00 2.09
N THR A 85 -2.40 14.09 1.83
CA THR A 85 -2.99 15.41 1.62
C THR A 85 -3.02 15.71 0.13
N ALA A 86 -4.21 15.85 -0.43
CA ALA A 86 -4.42 16.20 -1.83
C ALA A 86 -5.58 17.18 -1.94
N ASP A 87 -5.45 18.19 -2.78
CA ASP A 87 -6.50 19.17 -3.08
C ASP A 87 -7.06 19.87 -1.81
N GLY A 88 -6.21 20.04 -0.78
CA GLY A 88 -6.57 20.63 0.50
C GLY A 88 -7.36 19.71 1.44
N GLN A 89 -7.51 18.44 1.10
CA GLN A 89 -8.17 17.42 1.92
C GLN A 89 -7.18 16.36 2.38
N GLU A 90 -7.50 15.71 3.51
CA GLU A 90 -6.71 14.64 4.08
C GLU A 90 -7.43 13.31 3.89
N TYR A 91 -6.72 12.34 3.32
CA TYR A 91 -7.20 10.99 3.04
C TYR A 91 -6.41 9.98 3.88
N PRO A 92 -7.00 9.45 4.96
CA PRO A 92 -6.36 8.39 5.73
C PRO A 92 -6.47 7.06 4.97
N VAL A 93 -5.34 6.37 4.81
CA VAL A 93 -5.26 5.08 4.12
C VAL A 93 -4.57 4.08 5.02
N LYS A 94 -5.07 2.83 5.02
CA LYS A 94 -4.45 1.71 5.73
C LYS A 94 -3.71 0.80 4.74
N LEU A 95 -2.46 0.49 5.05
CA LEU A 95 -1.57 -0.36 4.27
C LEU A 95 -0.83 -1.31 5.21
N VAL A 96 -0.56 -2.51 4.74
CA VAL A 96 0.34 -3.46 5.43
C VAL A 96 1.78 -3.19 5.03
N PHE A 97 2.00 -2.98 3.76
CA PHE A 97 3.27 -2.56 3.16
C PHE A 97 2.97 -1.82 1.85
N GLY A 98 3.93 -1.10 1.33
CA GLY A 98 3.81 -0.48 0.03
C GLY A 98 4.62 0.81 -0.11
N THR A 99 4.46 1.43 -1.25
CA THR A 99 5.05 2.69 -1.64
C THR A 99 4.02 3.82 -1.59
N VAL A 100 4.46 5.04 -1.85
CA VAL A 100 3.56 6.19 -2.04
C VAL A 100 2.57 5.93 -3.18
N ALA A 101 3.03 5.28 -4.27
CA ALA A 101 2.15 4.93 -5.39
C ALA A 101 1.01 4.00 -4.95
N ASP A 102 1.30 2.96 -4.16
CA ASP A 102 0.30 2.03 -3.63
C ASP A 102 -0.71 2.74 -2.71
N ALA A 103 -0.22 3.71 -1.92
CA ALA A 103 -1.07 4.50 -1.05
C ALA A 103 -2.05 5.38 -1.85
N LEU A 104 -1.58 6.03 -2.93
CA LEU A 104 -2.41 6.84 -3.82
C LEU A 104 -3.46 6.00 -4.55
N GLU A 105 -3.06 4.85 -5.07
CA GLU A 105 -3.99 3.91 -5.72
C GLU A 105 -5.11 3.49 -4.77
N ARG A 106 -4.77 3.15 -3.53
CA ARG A 106 -5.75 2.76 -2.51
C ARG A 106 -6.67 3.90 -2.08
N ALA A 107 -6.19 5.15 -2.13
CA ALA A 107 -6.98 6.35 -1.90
C ALA A 107 -7.86 6.74 -3.11
N GLY A 108 -7.63 6.14 -4.28
CA GLY A 108 -8.27 6.53 -5.53
C GLY A 108 -7.81 7.89 -6.07
N ILE A 109 -6.58 8.31 -5.72
CA ILE A 109 -6.00 9.57 -6.14
C ILE A 109 -5.10 9.31 -7.35
N THR A 110 -5.43 9.94 -8.48
CA THR A 110 -4.63 9.91 -9.71
C THR A 110 -3.79 11.18 -9.84
N LEU A 111 -2.59 11.04 -10.36
CA LEU A 111 -1.74 12.16 -10.74
C LEU A 111 -1.91 12.44 -12.24
N GLU A 112 -1.98 13.71 -12.62
CA GLU A 112 -2.14 14.13 -13.99
C GLU A 112 -0.98 15.07 -14.41
N GLY A 113 -0.59 15.00 -15.69
CA GLY A 113 0.45 15.87 -16.24
C GLY A 113 1.76 15.84 -15.46
N ASP A 114 2.14 16.97 -14.90
CA ASP A 114 3.37 17.15 -14.12
C ASP A 114 3.14 17.17 -12.60
N ASP A 115 1.99 16.64 -12.14
CA ASP A 115 1.72 16.45 -10.72
C ASP A 115 2.81 15.60 -10.07
N TYR A 116 3.16 15.92 -8.85
CA TYR A 116 4.17 15.17 -8.11
C TYR A 116 3.80 15.00 -6.63
N THR A 117 4.49 14.09 -5.98
CA THR A 117 4.28 13.80 -4.55
C THR A 117 5.54 14.02 -3.73
N GLU A 118 5.31 14.34 -2.49
CA GLU A 118 6.34 14.38 -1.45
C GLU A 118 5.91 13.47 -0.28
N PRO A 119 6.65 12.36 -0.03
CA PRO A 119 7.80 11.79 -0.76
C PRO A 119 7.49 11.31 -2.19
N ALA A 120 8.55 10.95 -2.96
CA ALA A 120 8.42 10.43 -4.31
C ALA A 120 7.61 9.12 -4.36
N LEU A 121 7.05 8.78 -5.54
CA LEU A 121 6.14 7.65 -5.72
C LEU A 121 6.73 6.28 -5.33
N ASP A 122 8.03 6.11 -5.50
CA ASP A 122 8.78 4.88 -5.19
C ASP A 122 9.20 4.78 -3.72
N HIS A 123 8.97 5.83 -2.93
CA HIS A 123 9.31 5.83 -1.51
C HIS A 123 8.44 4.85 -0.74
N VAL A 124 9.08 3.99 0.07
CA VAL A 124 8.38 3.04 0.95
C VAL A 124 7.76 3.77 2.13
N VAL A 125 6.46 3.58 2.30
CA VAL A 125 5.71 4.20 3.40
C VAL A 125 5.76 3.36 4.66
N THR A 126 5.69 4.03 5.80
CA THR A 126 5.67 3.43 7.14
C THR A 126 4.54 4.02 7.97
N ALA A 127 4.32 3.46 9.16
CA ALA A 127 3.30 3.96 10.06
C ALA A 127 3.47 5.47 10.36
N GLY A 128 2.40 6.23 10.13
CA GLY A 128 2.39 7.68 10.32
C GLY A 128 3.05 8.49 9.21
N SER A 129 3.45 7.87 8.10
CA SER A 129 3.91 8.60 6.91
C SER A 129 2.87 9.60 6.45
N LYS A 130 3.36 10.79 6.07
CA LYS A 130 2.54 11.85 5.47
C LYS A 130 2.96 12.02 4.02
N ILE A 131 2.00 12.00 3.14
CA ILE A 131 2.18 12.17 1.70
C ILE A 131 1.46 13.44 1.30
N VAL A 132 2.12 14.30 0.54
CA VAL A 132 1.53 15.51 -0.02
C VAL A 132 1.52 15.39 -1.53
N VAL A 133 0.36 15.60 -2.13
CA VAL A 133 0.19 15.67 -3.58
C VAL A 133 0.22 17.14 -3.99
N HIS A 134 1.11 17.46 -4.91
CA HIS A 134 1.25 18.79 -5.51
C HIS A 134 0.66 18.74 -6.91
N ARG A 135 -0.39 19.54 -7.13
CA ARG A 135 -1.00 19.72 -8.44
C ARG A 135 -0.23 20.80 -9.21
N VAL A 136 0.01 20.54 -10.48
CA VAL A 136 0.73 21.46 -11.36
C VAL A 136 -0.18 21.88 -12.52
N ASP A 137 -0.71 23.09 -12.41
CA ASP A 137 -1.49 23.70 -13.47
C ASP A 137 -0.64 24.73 -14.25
N TYR A 138 -0.70 24.69 -15.57
CA TYR A 138 -0.02 25.65 -16.42
C TYR A 138 -0.98 26.73 -16.89
N GLU A 139 -0.68 27.99 -16.58
CA GLU A 139 -1.37 29.14 -17.13
C GLU A 139 -0.48 29.85 -18.17
N GLU A 140 -0.92 29.92 -19.41
CA GLU A 140 -0.24 30.69 -20.41
C GLU A 140 -0.62 32.16 -20.29
N ARG A 141 0.31 32.98 -19.82
CA ARG A 141 0.14 34.44 -19.75
C ARG A 141 0.87 35.14 -20.87
N VAL A 142 0.13 35.70 -21.82
CA VAL A 142 0.69 36.53 -22.89
C VAL A 142 0.82 37.95 -22.38
N GLU A 143 2.04 38.41 -22.14
CA GLU A 143 2.35 39.81 -21.88
C GLU A 143 2.72 40.50 -23.17
N THR A 144 1.90 41.47 -23.61
CA THR A 144 2.21 42.31 -24.77
C THR A 144 2.89 43.60 -24.30
N GLN A 145 4.20 43.69 -24.48
CA GLN A 145 4.94 44.91 -24.22
C GLN A 145 5.08 45.71 -25.50
N ALA A 146 4.53 46.92 -25.51
CA ALA A 146 4.76 47.86 -26.61
C ALA A 146 6.24 48.28 -26.62
N ILE A 147 6.95 47.96 -27.67
CA ILE A 147 8.32 48.42 -27.87
C ILE A 147 8.25 49.84 -28.48
N PRO A 148 8.61 50.88 -27.73
CA PRO A 148 8.66 52.23 -28.31
C PRO A 148 9.76 52.25 -29.36
N TYR A 149 9.39 52.58 -30.60
CA TYR A 149 10.34 52.85 -31.66
C TYR A 149 10.45 54.34 -31.87
N ASP A 150 11.69 54.79 -32.04
CA ASP A 150 11.98 56.19 -32.40
C ASP A 150 12.05 56.29 -33.91
N THR A 151 11.22 57.21 -34.49
CA THR A 151 11.20 57.41 -35.94
C THR A 151 12.28 58.39 -36.28
N GLN A 152 13.40 57.94 -36.82
CA GLN A 152 14.43 58.81 -37.36
C GLN A 152 14.05 59.26 -38.79
N TYR A 153 13.75 60.54 -38.91
CA TYR A 153 13.55 61.12 -40.19
C TYR A 153 14.91 61.46 -40.82
N VAL A 154 15.32 60.66 -41.82
CA VAL A 154 16.49 61.00 -42.63
C VAL A 154 16.05 61.91 -43.76
N TYR A 155 16.34 63.17 -43.63
CA TYR A 155 16.11 64.12 -44.72
C TYR A 155 17.20 63.90 -45.75
N THR A 156 16.90 63.18 -46.83
CA THR A 156 17.72 63.14 -48.03
C THR A 156 17.32 64.31 -48.89
N SER A 157 18.22 65.25 -49.00
CA SER A 157 18.11 66.36 -50.02
C SER A 157 18.37 65.79 -51.41
N LEU A 158 17.39 65.08 -51.95
CA LEU A 158 17.36 64.75 -53.35
C LEU A 158 16.97 66.05 -54.09
N TYR A 159 17.99 66.72 -54.57
CA TYR A 159 17.79 67.85 -55.47
C TYR A 159 17.12 67.37 -56.76
N PHE A 160 15.81 67.60 -56.88
CA PHE A 160 15.20 67.62 -58.20
C PHE A 160 15.75 68.81 -58.94
N ARG A 161 16.76 68.56 -59.74
CA ARG A 161 17.20 69.53 -60.71
C ARG A 161 16.10 69.71 -61.79
N ASN A 162 15.26 70.69 -61.58
CA ASN A 162 14.28 71.06 -62.55
C ASN A 162 15.01 71.62 -63.76
N THR A 163 15.24 70.85 -64.82
CA THR A 163 15.67 71.30 -66.13
C THR A 163 14.42 71.73 -66.86
N GLY A 164 14.04 72.95 -66.59
CA GLY A 164 13.10 73.67 -67.47
C GLY A 164 13.74 73.99 -68.85
N ARG A 165 13.04 73.58 -69.89
CA ARG A 165 12.96 74.23 -71.19
C ARG A 165 11.59 73.92 -71.77
#